data_7ea6f87cb128de5a3bcdd3a1ebb76052
#
_entry.id   7ea6f87cb128de5a3bcdd3a1ebb76052
#
_cell.length_a   1.000
_cell.length_b   1.000
_cell.length_c   1.000
_cell.angle_alpha   90.00
_cell.angle_beta   90.00
_cell.angle_gamma   90.00
#
_symmetry.space_group_name_H-M   'P 1'
#
loop_
_entity.id
_entity.type
_entity.pdbx_description
1 polymer ?
#
loop_
_entity_poly.entity_id
_entity_poly.type
_entity_poly.pdbx_seq_one_letter_code
_entity_poly.pdbx_strand_id
1 'polypeptide(L)'
;MKKKTKKVEPIQMNTSVKRRKFLNLRMPKSSDHFLHAAMIILMLFGIIMVGSASMGVAGGNNRFLVITIVKQVVYAVAGYTAMTFLANRFQLKKLKSSTTFLVILATIASLLLCLLFAETNGARAWIRIPLGVTEVTLQPSEFAKIIAILVVALYLGDNVHSYSKRFDLIKRPLFIDGVILFIVWILQSDFGSMAVIFVIICVCFLVPNHLQLRGYQRILTILFYGVVLLGFYILSPSGEHLIMKMTFLKTYQIKRFISAINPFMDQYGTGYQLISGLISFATGGWFGKGLGNSVRKYTNFPAASTDYILAIVVEELGFVGFIGLLAVYGFIIFVLLRYAMKMRSEKGRIILVGTAMYFLVHMFFNIGGVTGLIPLTGVPLLMVSAGGSSTMSIMACVGISQAVIASYRRGEIR
;
A
#
# COMPACT_ATOMS: atom_id res chain seq x y z
N MET A 1 -51.43 5.72 -65.28
CA MET A 1 -51.08 5.91 -63.87
C MET A 1 -49.63 5.44 -63.65
N LYS A 2 -48.68 6.37 -63.55
CA LYS A 2 -47.26 6.04 -63.32
C LYS A 2 -47.00 6.15 -61.83
N LYS A 3 -46.65 5.00 -61.18
CA LYS A 3 -46.21 4.94 -59.76
C LYS A 3 -44.82 5.56 -59.64
N LYS A 4 -44.69 6.63 -58.84
CA LYS A 4 -43.44 7.22 -58.43
C LYS A 4 -42.84 6.35 -57.32
N THR A 5 -41.73 5.70 -57.62
CA THR A 5 -40.88 5.03 -56.61
C THR A 5 -40.11 6.09 -55.83
N LYS A 6 -40.34 6.17 -54.49
CA LYS A 6 -39.52 6.97 -53.55
C LYS A 6 -38.14 6.32 -53.42
N LYS A 7 -37.08 7.05 -53.79
CA LYS A 7 -35.71 6.73 -53.48
C LYS A 7 -35.52 6.84 -51.94
N VAL A 8 -35.15 5.75 -51.30
CA VAL A 8 -34.71 5.73 -49.92
C VAL A 8 -33.25 6.20 -49.88
N GLU A 9 -33.00 7.34 -49.26
CA GLU A 9 -31.62 7.81 -49.00
C GLU A 9 -30.93 6.90 -47.99
N PRO A 10 -29.64 6.54 -48.21
CA PRO A 10 -28.90 5.72 -47.26
C PRO A 10 -28.59 6.53 -45.99
N ILE A 11 -28.99 5.97 -44.85
CA ILE A 11 -28.64 6.50 -43.52
C ILE A 11 -27.11 6.48 -43.39
N GLN A 12 -26.48 7.65 -43.44
CA GLN A 12 -25.07 7.80 -43.11
C GLN A 12 -24.90 7.52 -41.60
N MET A 13 -24.48 6.31 -41.26
CA MET A 13 -23.95 6.01 -39.93
C MET A 13 -22.67 6.80 -39.74
N ASN A 14 -22.78 7.88 -38.97
CA ASN A 14 -21.65 8.69 -38.56
C ASN A 14 -20.88 7.94 -37.47
N THR A 15 -20.11 6.92 -37.86
CA THR A 15 -19.20 6.20 -36.98
C THR A 15 -17.93 7.01 -36.77
N SER A 16 -18.03 8.14 -36.07
CA SER A 16 -16.87 8.78 -35.48
C SER A 16 -16.34 7.88 -34.38
N VAL A 17 -15.52 6.90 -34.72
CA VAL A 17 -14.68 6.18 -33.78
C VAL A 17 -13.70 7.19 -33.14
N LYS A 18 -14.09 7.82 -32.04
CA LYS A 18 -13.20 8.65 -31.24
C LYS A 18 -12.02 7.76 -30.86
N ARG A 19 -10.87 7.90 -31.54
CA ARG A 19 -9.60 7.30 -31.14
C ARG A 19 -9.37 7.64 -29.64
N ARG A 20 -9.54 6.68 -28.75
CA ARG A 20 -9.22 6.85 -27.33
C ARG A 20 -7.74 7.19 -27.26
N LYS A 21 -7.40 8.42 -26.84
CA LYS A 21 -6.01 8.81 -26.61
C LYS A 21 -5.38 7.78 -25.67
N PHE A 22 -4.18 7.31 -26.00
CA PHE A 22 -3.50 6.23 -25.29
C PHE A 22 -3.28 6.60 -23.80
N LEU A 23 -2.94 7.86 -23.53
CA LEU A 23 -2.84 8.45 -22.20
C LEU A 23 -3.96 9.49 -22.01
N ASN A 24 -4.87 9.20 -21.10
CA ASN A 24 -5.88 10.17 -20.66
C ASN A 24 -5.59 10.48 -19.18
N LEU A 25 -5.00 11.64 -18.90
CA LEU A 25 -4.66 12.11 -17.55
C LEU A 25 -5.87 12.62 -16.75
N ARG A 26 -7.07 12.55 -17.33
CA ARG A 26 -8.30 12.92 -16.63
C ARG A 26 -8.97 11.68 -16.04
N MET A 27 -9.44 11.82 -14.82
CA MET A 27 -10.25 10.78 -14.18
C MET A 27 -11.57 10.58 -14.92
N PRO A 28 -12.13 9.34 -14.94
CA PRO A 28 -13.45 9.09 -15.49
C PRO A 28 -14.51 9.96 -14.81
N LYS A 29 -15.47 10.53 -15.57
CA LYS A 29 -16.54 11.38 -15.03
C LYS A 29 -17.38 10.68 -13.94
N SER A 30 -17.51 9.36 -14.01
CA SER A 30 -18.24 8.53 -13.05
C SER A 30 -17.39 8.07 -11.84
N SER A 31 -16.10 8.46 -11.76
CA SER A 31 -15.26 8.19 -10.59
C SER A 31 -15.68 9.03 -9.37
N ASP A 32 -15.16 8.71 -8.20
CA ASP A 32 -15.41 9.52 -7.00
C ASP A 32 -14.42 10.68 -6.92
N HIS A 33 -14.94 11.92 -7.00
CA HIS A 33 -14.13 13.12 -6.99
C HIS A 33 -13.55 13.45 -5.60
N PHE A 34 -14.25 13.08 -4.54
CA PHE A 34 -13.78 13.32 -3.17
C PHE A 34 -12.59 12.41 -2.82
N LEU A 35 -12.68 11.12 -3.20
CA LEU A 35 -11.55 10.21 -3.09
C LEU A 35 -10.35 10.71 -3.90
N HIS A 36 -10.58 11.21 -5.11
CA HIS A 36 -9.52 11.77 -5.95
C HIS A 36 -8.88 13.01 -5.31
N ALA A 37 -9.68 13.94 -4.77
CA ALA A 37 -9.18 15.13 -4.08
C ALA A 37 -8.36 14.76 -2.84
N ALA A 38 -8.82 13.80 -2.03
CA ALA A 38 -8.08 13.32 -0.86
C ALA A 38 -6.71 12.74 -1.24
N MET A 39 -6.62 11.99 -2.36
CA MET A 39 -5.35 11.48 -2.87
C MET A 39 -4.39 12.59 -3.29
N ILE A 40 -4.89 13.65 -3.94
CA ILE A 40 -4.07 14.81 -4.30
C ILE A 40 -3.58 15.55 -3.06
N ILE A 41 -4.45 15.75 -2.05
CA ILE A 41 -4.08 16.39 -0.78
C ILE A 41 -2.94 15.63 -0.10
N LEU A 42 -3.05 14.29 0.03
CA LEU A 42 -1.98 13.47 0.61
C LEU A 42 -0.69 13.53 -0.21
N MET A 43 -0.80 13.53 -1.53
CA MET A 43 0.36 13.62 -2.41
C MET A 43 1.12 14.93 -2.23
N LEU A 44 0.42 16.06 -2.21
CA LEU A 44 1.02 17.38 -2.01
C LEU A 44 1.60 17.51 -0.61
N PHE A 45 0.87 17.06 0.41
CA PHE A 45 1.34 17.03 1.78
C PHE A 45 2.63 16.21 1.93
N GLY A 46 2.68 15.01 1.32
CA GLY A 46 3.86 14.16 1.34
C GLY A 46 5.09 14.80 0.67
N ILE A 47 4.93 15.50 -0.45
CA ILE A 47 6.03 16.22 -1.11
C ILE A 47 6.61 17.29 -0.16
N ILE A 48 5.74 18.05 0.50
CA ILE A 48 6.14 19.10 1.45
C ILE A 48 6.88 18.48 2.65
N MET A 49 6.32 17.41 3.24
CA MET A 49 6.90 16.81 4.44
C MET A 49 8.21 16.05 4.15
N VAL A 50 8.33 15.40 3.00
CA VAL A 50 9.60 14.80 2.56
C VAL A 50 10.66 15.89 2.36
N GLY A 51 10.30 17.03 1.76
CA GLY A 51 11.18 18.18 1.63
C GLY A 51 11.67 18.67 3.00
N SER A 52 10.75 18.88 3.94
CA SER A 52 11.09 19.33 5.30
C SER A 52 11.98 18.32 6.05
N ALA A 53 11.59 17.05 6.07
CA ALA A 53 12.33 15.99 6.76
C ALA A 53 13.75 15.80 6.19
N SER A 54 13.93 16.03 4.88
CA SER A 54 15.22 15.86 4.20
C SER A 54 16.21 17.02 4.43
N MET A 55 15.76 18.16 4.96
CA MET A 55 16.63 19.31 5.26
C MET A 55 17.76 18.95 6.24
N GLY A 56 17.46 18.12 7.25
CA GLY A 56 18.44 17.67 8.22
C GLY A 56 19.57 16.83 7.61
N VAL A 57 19.20 15.86 6.80
CA VAL A 57 20.15 15.00 6.09
C VAL A 57 20.96 15.79 5.05
N ALA A 58 20.35 16.82 4.48
CA ALA A 58 21.03 17.67 3.49
C ALA A 58 22.22 18.45 4.08
N GLY A 59 22.19 18.76 5.40
CA GLY A 59 23.30 19.42 6.08
C GLY A 59 23.78 20.71 5.37
N GLY A 60 22.85 21.48 4.77
CA GLY A 60 23.17 22.66 3.95
C GLY A 60 23.47 22.37 2.46
N ASN A 61 23.48 21.09 2.04
CA ASN A 61 23.65 20.72 0.63
C ASN A 61 22.34 20.89 -0.15
N ASN A 62 22.12 22.08 -0.71
CA ASN A 62 20.93 22.41 -1.48
C ASN A 62 20.70 21.47 -2.67
N ARG A 63 21.77 20.96 -3.29
CA ARG A 63 21.67 20.04 -4.44
C ARG A 63 21.02 18.71 -4.01
N PHE A 64 21.42 18.15 -2.86
CA PHE A 64 20.81 16.93 -2.31
C PHE A 64 19.31 17.12 -2.03
N LEU A 65 18.94 18.24 -1.42
CA LEU A 65 17.54 18.56 -1.11
C LEU A 65 16.70 18.67 -2.38
N VAL A 66 17.17 19.42 -3.38
CA VAL A 66 16.48 19.58 -4.68
C VAL A 66 16.29 18.22 -5.37
N ILE A 67 17.34 17.39 -5.41
CA ILE A 67 17.26 16.04 -6.00
C ILE A 67 16.21 15.20 -5.28
N THR A 68 16.15 15.23 -3.95
CA THR A 68 15.17 14.47 -3.16
C THR A 68 13.74 14.91 -3.45
N ILE A 69 13.49 16.23 -3.50
CA ILE A 69 12.17 16.77 -3.84
C ILE A 69 11.78 16.41 -5.27
N VAL A 70 12.69 16.58 -6.24
CA VAL A 70 12.45 16.22 -7.65
C VAL A 70 12.13 14.73 -7.79
N LYS A 71 12.85 13.84 -7.11
CA LYS A 71 12.53 12.41 -7.08
C LYS A 71 11.11 12.17 -6.56
N GLN A 72 10.73 12.81 -5.46
CA GLN A 72 9.38 12.64 -4.89
C GLN A 72 8.30 13.13 -5.86
N VAL A 73 8.52 14.26 -6.53
CA VAL A 73 7.60 14.79 -7.57
C VAL A 73 7.51 13.81 -8.75
N VAL A 74 8.62 13.26 -9.23
CA VAL A 74 8.63 12.28 -10.33
C VAL A 74 7.82 11.03 -9.96
N TYR A 75 8.01 10.48 -8.75
CA TYR A 75 7.23 9.35 -8.27
C TYR A 75 5.74 9.68 -8.11
N ALA A 76 5.43 10.89 -7.64
CA ALA A 76 4.06 11.36 -7.51
C ALA A 76 3.37 11.49 -8.88
N VAL A 77 4.04 12.05 -9.88
CA VAL A 77 3.54 12.16 -11.26
C VAL A 77 3.40 10.78 -11.89
N ALA A 78 4.38 9.89 -11.73
CA ALA A 78 4.30 8.50 -12.22
C ALA A 78 3.13 7.74 -11.58
N GLY A 79 2.95 7.88 -10.27
CA GLY A 79 1.82 7.29 -9.55
C GLY A 79 0.48 7.86 -10.01
N TYR A 80 0.39 9.18 -10.19
CA TYR A 80 -0.84 9.84 -10.69
C TYR A 80 -1.20 9.38 -12.10
N THR A 81 -0.20 9.25 -12.99
CA THR A 81 -0.41 8.72 -14.34
C THR A 81 -0.87 7.26 -14.31
N ALA A 82 -0.29 6.42 -13.43
CA ALA A 82 -0.72 5.04 -13.23
C ALA A 82 -2.17 4.98 -12.71
N MET A 83 -2.52 5.82 -11.73
CA MET A 83 -3.87 5.92 -11.18
C MET A 83 -4.90 6.28 -12.27
N THR A 84 -4.65 7.33 -13.03
CA THR A 84 -5.58 7.77 -14.10
C THR A 84 -5.65 6.78 -15.25
N PHE A 85 -4.52 6.16 -15.62
CA PHE A 85 -4.50 5.12 -16.65
C PHE A 85 -5.34 3.91 -16.23
N LEU A 86 -5.14 3.38 -15.02
CA LEU A 86 -5.89 2.23 -14.52
C LEU A 86 -7.37 2.57 -14.29
N ALA A 87 -7.69 3.76 -13.79
CA ALA A 87 -9.07 4.21 -13.63
C ALA A 87 -9.85 4.24 -14.97
N ASN A 88 -9.17 4.53 -16.09
CA ASN A 88 -9.78 4.56 -17.42
C ASN A 88 -9.77 3.19 -18.14
N ARG A 89 -8.84 2.30 -17.82
CA ARG A 89 -8.62 1.06 -18.59
C ARG A 89 -9.02 -0.21 -17.89
N PHE A 90 -8.99 -0.24 -16.55
CA PHE A 90 -9.33 -1.43 -15.80
C PHE A 90 -10.81 -1.80 -15.94
N GLN A 91 -11.10 -3.07 -16.15
CA GLN A 91 -12.44 -3.63 -16.29
C GLN A 91 -12.54 -4.95 -15.53
N LEU A 92 -13.46 -5.05 -14.57
CA LEU A 92 -13.69 -6.28 -13.79
C LEU A 92 -13.96 -7.50 -14.67
N LYS A 93 -14.66 -7.32 -15.81
CA LYS A 93 -14.95 -8.40 -16.75
C LYS A 93 -13.70 -9.01 -17.37
N LYS A 94 -12.62 -8.25 -17.50
CA LYS A 94 -11.33 -8.68 -18.06
C LYS A 94 -10.39 -9.28 -17.03
N LEU A 95 -10.77 -9.36 -15.75
CA LEU A 95 -9.90 -9.92 -14.71
C LEU A 95 -9.51 -11.39 -14.96
N LYS A 96 -10.34 -12.17 -15.66
CA LYS A 96 -10.08 -13.56 -16.09
C LYS A 96 -9.23 -13.68 -17.38
N SER A 97 -8.65 -12.63 -17.88
CA SER A 97 -7.90 -12.65 -19.15
C SER A 97 -6.49 -13.20 -18.98
N SER A 98 -5.91 -13.63 -20.11
CA SER A 98 -4.48 -14.02 -20.20
C SER A 98 -3.56 -12.89 -19.71
N THR A 99 -3.97 -11.63 -19.89
CA THR A 99 -3.24 -10.46 -19.41
C THR A 99 -3.07 -10.48 -17.88
N THR A 100 -4.10 -10.87 -17.12
CA THR A 100 -4.00 -10.96 -15.65
C THR A 100 -3.00 -12.04 -15.24
N PHE A 101 -3.01 -13.18 -15.92
CA PHE A 101 -2.03 -14.24 -15.68
C PHE A 101 -0.60 -13.76 -15.97
N LEU A 102 -0.39 -13.04 -17.07
CA LEU A 102 0.91 -12.46 -17.39
C LEU A 102 1.36 -11.44 -16.34
N VAL A 103 0.46 -10.63 -15.80
CA VAL A 103 0.78 -9.67 -14.74
C VAL A 103 1.18 -10.38 -13.44
N ILE A 104 0.49 -11.45 -13.06
CA ILE A 104 0.86 -12.29 -11.91
C ILE A 104 2.26 -12.88 -12.10
N LEU A 105 2.53 -13.46 -13.27
CA LEU A 105 3.84 -14.05 -13.61
C LEU A 105 4.95 -12.97 -13.60
N ALA A 106 4.70 -11.82 -14.19
CA ALA A 106 5.64 -10.70 -14.19
C ALA A 106 5.93 -10.20 -12.76
N THR A 107 4.93 -10.19 -11.88
CA THR A 107 5.12 -9.82 -10.47
C THR A 107 5.99 -10.85 -9.76
N ILE A 108 5.73 -12.14 -9.92
CA ILE A 108 6.56 -13.21 -9.34
C ILE A 108 7.99 -13.12 -9.88
N ALA A 109 8.17 -12.92 -11.18
CA ALA A 109 9.47 -12.75 -11.80
C ALA A 109 10.22 -11.51 -11.24
N SER A 110 9.53 -10.39 -11.04
CA SER A 110 10.13 -9.19 -10.45
C SER A 110 10.51 -9.36 -8.98
N LEU A 111 9.73 -10.13 -8.21
CA LEU A 111 10.09 -10.51 -6.85
C LEU A 111 11.36 -11.37 -6.81
N LEU A 112 11.49 -12.33 -7.71
CA LEU A 112 12.69 -13.17 -7.81
C LEU A 112 13.90 -12.36 -8.32
N LEU A 113 13.69 -11.42 -9.22
CA LEU A 113 14.75 -10.53 -9.73
C LEU A 113 15.45 -9.75 -8.61
N CYS A 114 14.73 -9.38 -7.54
CA CYS A 114 15.34 -8.69 -6.38
C CYS A 114 16.48 -9.47 -5.74
N LEU A 115 16.48 -10.80 -5.83
CA LEU A 115 17.50 -11.66 -5.22
C LEU A 115 18.88 -11.48 -5.86
N LEU A 116 18.94 -10.92 -7.08
CA LEU A 116 20.17 -10.61 -7.79
C LEU A 116 20.84 -9.32 -7.31
N PHE A 117 20.13 -8.51 -6.49
CA PHE A 117 20.63 -7.24 -5.98
C PHE A 117 21.16 -7.36 -4.56
N ALA A 118 22.01 -6.41 -4.18
CA ALA A 118 22.64 -6.37 -2.86
C ALA A 118 21.60 -6.22 -1.73
N GLU A 119 21.87 -6.87 -0.62
CA GLU A 119 21.08 -6.79 0.60
C GLU A 119 21.11 -5.37 1.19
N THR A 120 19.95 -4.90 1.65
CA THR A 120 19.78 -3.60 2.30
C THR A 120 19.03 -3.80 3.60
N ASN A 121 19.62 -3.37 4.72
CA ASN A 121 19.02 -3.49 6.04
C ASN A 121 18.52 -4.91 6.36
N GLY A 122 19.23 -5.94 5.91
CA GLY A 122 18.89 -7.33 6.16
C GLY A 122 17.90 -7.96 5.19
N ALA A 123 17.44 -7.24 4.14
CA ALA A 123 16.48 -7.74 3.14
C ALA A 123 16.98 -7.53 1.70
N ARG A 124 16.67 -8.48 0.81
CA ARG A 124 16.91 -8.40 -0.66
C ARG A 124 15.63 -8.07 -1.40
N ALA A 125 15.02 -6.93 -1.06
CA ALA A 125 13.68 -6.57 -1.52
C ALA A 125 13.68 -5.43 -2.57
N TRP A 126 14.86 -4.89 -2.94
CA TRP A 126 14.98 -3.68 -3.74
C TRP A 126 15.74 -3.93 -5.04
N ILE A 127 15.13 -3.51 -6.16
CA ILE A 127 15.82 -3.35 -7.44
C ILE A 127 16.41 -1.94 -7.44
N ARG A 128 17.73 -1.82 -7.58
CA ARG A 128 18.46 -0.56 -7.60
C ARG A 128 18.96 -0.27 -9.00
N ILE A 129 18.55 0.84 -9.55
CA ILE A 129 18.99 1.30 -10.88
C ILE A 129 19.82 2.57 -10.68
N PRO A 130 21.14 2.51 -10.87
CA PRO A 130 21.98 3.70 -10.78
C PRO A 130 21.69 4.63 -11.97
N LEU A 131 21.38 5.88 -11.68
CA LEU A 131 21.18 6.95 -12.66
C LEU A 131 22.19 8.07 -12.41
N GLY A 132 23.46 7.74 -12.56
CA GLY A 132 24.58 8.67 -12.36
C GLY A 132 24.70 9.15 -10.91
N VAL A 133 24.26 10.38 -10.64
CA VAL A 133 24.37 10.99 -9.29
C VAL A 133 23.32 10.44 -8.29
N THR A 134 22.30 9.70 -8.78
CA THR A 134 21.20 9.22 -7.94
C THR A 134 20.84 7.79 -8.27
N GLU A 135 20.28 7.07 -7.31
CA GLU A 135 19.71 5.74 -7.52
C GLU A 135 18.18 5.82 -7.52
N VAL A 136 17.55 5.12 -8.45
CA VAL A 136 16.11 4.83 -8.42
C VAL A 136 15.93 3.45 -7.82
N THR A 137 15.15 3.37 -6.74
CA THR A 137 14.84 2.14 -6.06
C THR A 137 13.41 1.72 -6.35
N LEU A 138 13.22 0.47 -6.76
CA LEU A 138 11.92 -0.15 -6.96
C LEU A 138 11.79 -1.35 -6.03
N GLN A 139 10.67 -1.41 -5.29
CA GLN A 139 10.35 -2.53 -4.40
C GLN A 139 9.15 -3.29 -4.99
N PRO A 140 9.36 -4.44 -5.65
CA PRO A 140 8.29 -5.20 -6.27
C PRO A 140 7.23 -5.71 -5.31
N SER A 141 7.55 -5.95 -4.03
CA SER A 141 6.59 -6.35 -3.00
C SER A 141 5.47 -5.32 -2.79
N GLU A 142 5.71 -4.02 -3.10
CA GLU A 142 4.67 -2.99 -3.08
C GLU A 142 3.58 -3.27 -4.14
N PHE A 143 3.97 -3.69 -5.34
CA PHE A 143 3.03 -4.07 -6.40
C PHE A 143 2.40 -5.44 -6.15
N ALA A 144 3.12 -6.35 -5.48
CA ALA A 144 2.60 -7.66 -5.11
C ALA A 144 1.37 -7.56 -4.20
N LYS A 145 1.24 -6.52 -3.37
CA LYS A 145 0.04 -6.25 -2.56
C LYS A 145 -1.21 -6.07 -3.42
N ILE A 146 -1.08 -5.34 -4.54
CA ILE A 146 -2.19 -5.15 -5.50
C ILE A 146 -2.55 -6.49 -6.13
N ILE A 147 -1.54 -7.26 -6.53
CA ILE A 147 -1.76 -8.56 -7.20
C ILE A 147 -2.41 -9.55 -6.25
N ALA A 148 -2.02 -9.59 -4.97
CA ALA A 148 -2.67 -10.41 -3.96
C ALA A 148 -4.17 -10.08 -3.83
N ILE A 149 -4.55 -8.79 -3.77
CA ILE A 149 -5.96 -8.37 -3.77
C ILE A 149 -6.68 -8.86 -5.04
N LEU A 150 -6.07 -8.70 -6.22
CA LEU A 150 -6.66 -9.08 -7.49
C LEU A 150 -6.78 -10.61 -7.64
N VAL A 151 -5.84 -11.39 -7.11
CA VAL A 151 -5.88 -12.86 -7.09
C VAL A 151 -7.08 -13.33 -6.26
N VAL A 152 -7.25 -12.82 -5.05
CA VAL A 152 -8.43 -13.15 -4.24
C VAL A 152 -9.73 -12.76 -4.96
N ALA A 153 -9.80 -11.54 -5.53
CA ALA A 153 -10.96 -11.08 -6.29
C ALA A 153 -11.25 -11.94 -7.53
N LEU A 154 -10.21 -12.42 -8.22
CA LEU A 154 -10.33 -13.25 -9.42
C LEU A 154 -10.95 -14.62 -9.12
N TYR A 155 -10.47 -15.29 -8.06
CA TYR A 155 -10.84 -16.67 -7.77
C TYR A 155 -12.01 -16.81 -6.81
N LEU A 156 -12.20 -15.86 -5.88
CA LEU A 156 -13.26 -15.91 -4.85
C LEU A 156 -14.38 -14.89 -5.06
N GLY A 157 -14.36 -14.13 -6.17
CA GLY A 157 -15.44 -13.20 -6.51
C GLY A 157 -16.64 -13.85 -7.21
N ASP A 158 -17.50 -13.04 -7.84
CA ASP A 158 -18.86 -13.33 -8.32
C ASP A 158 -19.11 -14.60 -9.17
N ASN A 159 -18.09 -15.35 -9.59
CA ASN A 159 -18.23 -16.53 -10.42
C ASN A 159 -17.71 -17.79 -9.71
N VAL A 160 -17.97 -17.90 -8.44
CA VAL A 160 -17.61 -19.10 -7.68
C VAL A 160 -18.59 -20.21 -8.02
N HIS A 161 -18.11 -21.24 -8.78
CA HIS A 161 -18.86 -22.46 -8.97
C HIS A 161 -18.80 -23.31 -7.69
N SER A 162 -19.91 -24.00 -7.37
CA SER A 162 -19.89 -25.02 -6.34
C SER A 162 -18.96 -26.15 -6.77
N TYR A 163 -17.89 -26.37 -6.03
CA TYR A 163 -16.95 -27.46 -6.26
C TYR A 163 -17.36 -28.70 -5.46
N SER A 164 -17.12 -29.88 -6.01
CA SER A 164 -17.34 -31.14 -5.31
C SER A 164 -16.49 -31.23 -4.04
N LYS A 165 -15.24 -30.76 -4.08
CA LYS A 165 -14.36 -30.65 -2.92
C LYS A 165 -14.18 -29.18 -2.54
N ARG A 166 -14.47 -28.84 -1.29
CA ARG A 166 -14.32 -27.46 -0.77
C ARG A 166 -12.92 -26.87 -0.97
N PHE A 167 -11.87 -27.68 -0.91
CA PHE A 167 -10.50 -27.26 -1.09
C PHE A 167 -10.21 -26.77 -2.51
N ASP A 168 -10.88 -27.30 -3.53
CA ASP A 168 -10.68 -26.89 -4.92
C ASP A 168 -11.01 -25.41 -5.16
N LEU A 169 -11.87 -24.84 -4.31
CA LEU A 169 -12.24 -23.43 -4.36
C LEU A 169 -11.08 -22.52 -3.96
N ILE A 170 -10.33 -22.88 -2.92
CA ILE A 170 -9.29 -22.04 -2.33
C ILE A 170 -7.87 -22.38 -2.80
N LYS A 171 -7.65 -23.56 -3.40
CA LYS A 171 -6.30 -24.03 -3.75
C LYS A 171 -5.51 -23.09 -4.67
N ARG A 172 -6.18 -22.49 -5.68
CA ARG A 172 -5.51 -21.57 -6.62
C ARG A 172 -5.09 -20.26 -5.99
N PRO A 173 -6.01 -19.47 -5.35
CA PRO A 173 -5.59 -18.24 -4.69
C PRO A 173 -4.61 -18.53 -3.56
N LEU A 174 -4.82 -19.58 -2.76
CA LEU A 174 -3.90 -19.96 -1.69
C LEU A 174 -2.50 -20.28 -2.20
N PHE A 175 -2.39 -20.99 -3.35
CA PHE A 175 -1.11 -21.32 -3.96
C PHE A 175 -0.39 -20.07 -4.47
N ILE A 176 -1.08 -19.17 -5.22
CA ILE A 176 -0.46 -17.98 -5.80
C ILE A 176 -0.02 -17.01 -4.69
N ASP A 177 -0.92 -16.71 -3.76
CA ASP A 177 -0.62 -15.82 -2.64
C ASP A 177 0.40 -16.42 -1.69
N GLY A 178 0.37 -17.74 -1.50
CA GLY A 178 1.38 -18.49 -0.75
C GLY A 178 2.78 -18.41 -1.38
N VAL A 179 2.89 -18.49 -2.70
CA VAL A 179 4.16 -18.30 -3.43
C VAL A 179 4.67 -16.87 -3.25
N ILE A 180 3.80 -15.86 -3.36
CA ILE A 180 4.18 -14.46 -3.13
C ILE A 180 4.71 -14.28 -1.70
N LEU A 181 3.97 -14.77 -0.69
CA LEU A 181 4.39 -14.69 0.71
C LEU A 181 5.70 -15.44 0.98
N PHE A 182 5.87 -16.62 0.40
CA PHE A 182 7.09 -17.42 0.54
C PHE A 182 8.31 -16.67 -0.02
N ILE A 183 8.20 -16.08 -1.21
CA ILE A 183 9.29 -15.33 -1.83
C ILE A 183 9.65 -14.12 -0.96
N VAL A 184 8.65 -13.33 -0.55
CA VAL A 184 8.88 -12.09 0.22
C VAL A 184 9.44 -12.40 1.61
N TRP A 185 8.92 -13.41 2.29
CA TRP A 185 9.37 -13.74 3.65
C TRP A 185 10.68 -14.49 3.67
N ILE A 186 10.76 -15.63 2.98
CA ILE A 186 11.89 -16.56 3.09
C ILE A 186 13.06 -16.13 2.19
N LEU A 187 12.79 -15.85 0.91
CA LEU A 187 13.85 -15.54 -0.04
C LEU A 187 14.36 -14.10 0.09
N GLN A 188 13.47 -13.12 0.22
CA GLN A 188 13.83 -11.71 0.35
C GLN A 188 14.11 -11.29 1.78
N SER A 189 13.65 -12.05 2.79
CA SER A 189 13.72 -11.70 4.21
C SER A 189 13.05 -10.37 4.58
N ASP A 190 12.02 -9.95 3.82
CA ASP A 190 11.27 -8.72 4.05
C ASP A 190 10.03 -9.01 4.93
N PHE A 191 10.25 -9.01 6.24
CA PHE A 191 9.21 -9.31 7.21
C PHE A 191 8.10 -8.26 7.21
N GLY A 192 8.45 -6.97 7.03
CA GLY A 192 7.48 -5.87 7.01
C GLY A 192 6.48 -5.99 5.87
N SER A 193 6.97 -6.15 4.64
CA SER A 193 6.11 -6.35 3.47
C SER A 193 5.30 -7.64 3.56
N MET A 194 5.91 -8.73 4.06
CA MET A 194 5.21 -10.01 4.29
C MET A 194 4.01 -9.83 5.22
N ALA A 195 4.21 -9.17 6.37
CA ALA A 195 3.14 -8.96 7.34
C ALA A 195 1.98 -8.15 6.74
N VAL A 196 2.29 -7.09 5.99
CA VAL A 196 1.27 -6.28 5.28
C VAL A 196 0.50 -7.11 4.26
N ILE A 197 1.20 -7.85 3.38
CA ILE A 197 0.58 -8.71 2.37
C ILE A 197 -0.31 -9.76 3.03
N PHE A 198 0.19 -10.41 4.08
CA PHE A 198 -0.54 -11.44 4.82
C PHE A 198 -1.86 -10.91 5.40
N VAL A 199 -1.84 -9.76 6.09
CA VAL A 199 -3.06 -9.16 6.65
C VAL A 199 -4.05 -8.77 5.55
N ILE A 200 -3.58 -8.19 4.44
CA ILE A 200 -4.44 -7.83 3.30
C ILE A 200 -5.10 -9.09 2.73
N ILE A 201 -4.35 -10.17 2.50
CA ILE A 201 -4.88 -11.44 1.99
C ILE A 201 -5.92 -11.99 2.96
N CYS A 202 -5.60 -12.08 4.26
CA CYS A 202 -6.52 -12.59 5.27
C CYS A 202 -7.87 -11.86 5.24
N VAL A 203 -7.85 -10.52 5.23
CA VAL A 203 -9.08 -9.74 5.20
C VAL A 203 -9.82 -9.92 3.86
N CYS A 204 -9.12 -9.92 2.73
CA CYS A 204 -9.73 -10.16 1.43
C CYS A 204 -10.42 -11.54 1.35
N PHE A 205 -9.87 -12.58 1.99
CA PHE A 205 -10.50 -13.91 2.08
C PHE A 205 -11.77 -13.93 2.95
N LEU A 206 -11.92 -12.98 3.87
CA LEU A 206 -13.11 -12.88 4.72
C LEU A 206 -14.30 -12.18 4.03
N VAL A 207 -14.04 -11.42 2.94
CA VAL A 207 -15.08 -10.63 2.24
C VAL A 207 -16.12 -11.48 1.50
N PRO A 208 -15.76 -12.56 0.76
CA PRO A 208 -16.72 -13.33 -0.03
C PRO A 208 -17.76 -14.06 0.85
N ASN A 209 -19.03 -13.99 0.45
CA ASN A 209 -20.12 -14.64 1.19
C ASN A 209 -20.55 -15.96 0.52
N HIS A 210 -19.68 -16.95 0.50
CA HIS A 210 -19.94 -18.27 -0.08
C HIS A 210 -20.03 -19.35 1.01
N LEU A 211 -21.08 -20.18 0.99
CA LEU A 211 -21.32 -21.20 2.03
C LEU A 211 -20.15 -22.17 2.21
N GLN A 212 -19.50 -22.57 1.11
CA GLN A 212 -18.33 -23.48 1.15
C GLN A 212 -17.09 -22.84 1.79
N LEU A 213 -17.00 -21.52 1.82
CA LEU A 213 -15.87 -20.78 2.43
C LEU A 213 -16.01 -20.58 3.93
N ARG A 214 -17.21 -20.61 4.49
CA ARG A 214 -17.48 -20.30 5.92
C ARG A 214 -16.60 -21.08 6.89
N GLY A 215 -16.33 -22.36 6.60
CA GLY A 215 -15.43 -23.19 7.43
C GLY A 215 -14.00 -22.64 7.44
N TYR A 216 -13.46 -22.36 6.26
CA TYR A 216 -12.10 -21.78 6.11
C TYR A 216 -11.99 -20.37 6.68
N GLN A 217 -13.03 -19.54 6.47
CA GLN A 217 -13.09 -18.19 7.04
C GLN A 217 -13.06 -18.22 8.56
N ARG A 218 -13.80 -19.15 9.20
CA ARG A 218 -13.77 -19.33 10.66
C ARG A 218 -12.39 -19.73 11.15
N ILE A 219 -11.74 -20.70 10.49
CA ILE A 219 -10.38 -21.13 10.84
C ILE A 219 -9.41 -19.95 10.68
N LEU A 220 -9.48 -19.23 9.56
CA LEU A 220 -8.65 -18.07 9.29
C LEU A 220 -8.84 -16.96 10.36
N THR A 221 -10.08 -16.71 10.76
CA THR A 221 -10.41 -15.74 11.82
C THR A 221 -9.76 -16.14 13.15
N ILE A 222 -9.88 -17.42 13.54
CA ILE A 222 -9.28 -17.94 14.79
C ILE A 222 -7.75 -17.83 14.72
N LEU A 223 -7.14 -18.21 13.59
CA LEU A 223 -5.69 -18.10 13.39
C LEU A 223 -5.23 -16.65 13.41
N PHE A 224 -5.99 -15.73 12.79
CA PHE A 224 -5.66 -14.31 12.80
C PHE A 224 -5.65 -13.73 14.22
N TYR A 225 -6.70 -14.01 15.01
CA TYR A 225 -6.72 -13.60 16.42
C TYR A 225 -5.61 -14.26 17.23
N GLY A 226 -5.29 -15.53 16.96
CA GLY A 226 -4.17 -16.22 17.60
C GLY A 226 -2.82 -15.54 17.31
N VAL A 227 -2.58 -15.13 16.05
CA VAL A 227 -1.36 -14.39 15.66
C VAL A 227 -1.31 -13.02 16.35
N VAL A 228 -2.42 -12.30 16.44
CA VAL A 228 -2.51 -11.01 17.13
C VAL A 228 -2.20 -11.18 18.63
N LEU A 229 -2.83 -12.15 19.29
CA LEU A 229 -2.57 -12.43 20.71
C LEU A 229 -1.13 -12.87 20.98
N LEU A 230 -0.57 -13.71 20.10
CA LEU A 230 0.84 -14.09 20.17
C LEU A 230 1.76 -12.87 20.01
N GLY A 231 1.42 -11.94 19.10
CA GLY A 231 2.15 -10.69 18.92
C GLY A 231 2.16 -9.84 20.20
N PHE A 232 1.03 -9.68 20.87
CA PHE A 232 0.95 -9.00 22.17
C PHE A 232 1.75 -9.71 23.27
N TYR A 233 1.70 -11.04 23.30
CA TYR A 233 2.51 -11.81 24.25
C TYR A 233 4.01 -11.62 24.02
N ILE A 234 4.45 -11.69 22.75
CA ILE A 234 5.85 -11.49 22.36
C ILE A 234 6.36 -10.11 22.76
N LEU A 235 5.52 -9.08 22.67
CA LEU A 235 5.87 -7.69 23.05
C LEU A 235 5.80 -7.43 24.56
N SER A 236 5.38 -8.41 25.36
CA SER A 236 5.44 -8.31 26.81
C SER A 236 6.85 -8.60 27.33
N PRO A 237 7.19 -8.14 28.54
CA PRO A 237 8.49 -8.48 29.18
C PRO A 237 8.72 -10.00 29.26
N SER A 238 7.67 -10.80 29.44
CA SER A 238 7.76 -12.27 29.46
C SER A 238 8.09 -12.87 28.11
N GLY A 239 7.71 -12.21 27.00
CA GLY A 239 7.99 -12.65 25.63
C GLY A 239 9.43 -12.40 25.17
N GLU A 240 10.19 -11.51 25.81
CA GLU A 240 11.59 -11.23 25.47
C GLU A 240 12.46 -12.49 25.47
N HIS A 241 12.33 -13.33 26.49
CA HIS A 241 13.05 -14.61 26.57
C HIS A 241 12.70 -15.57 25.42
N LEU A 242 11.46 -15.52 24.93
CA LEU A 242 11.02 -16.32 23.79
C LEU A 242 11.71 -15.84 22.51
N ILE A 243 11.75 -14.53 22.28
CA ILE A 243 12.38 -13.93 21.10
C ILE A 243 13.86 -14.27 21.04
N MET A 244 14.58 -14.19 22.16
CA MET A 244 16.01 -14.49 22.21
C MET A 244 16.32 -15.96 21.88
N LYS A 245 15.38 -16.88 22.09
CA LYS A 245 15.50 -18.30 21.74
C LYS A 245 15.10 -18.63 20.32
N MET A 246 14.49 -17.69 19.57
CA MET A 246 14.04 -17.92 18.19
C MET A 246 15.22 -17.89 17.22
N THR A 247 15.67 -19.07 16.78
CA THR A 247 16.81 -19.23 15.86
C THR A 247 16.52 -18.85 14.41
N PHE A 248 15.24 -18.74 14.02
CA PHE A 248 14.82 -18.39 12.66
C PHE A 248 14.77 -16.87 12.39
N LEU A 249 14.88 -16.03 13.45
CA LEU A 249 14.94 -14.59 13.33
C LEU A 249 16.38 -14.13 13.10
N LYS A 250 16.56 -13.20 12.15
CA LYS A 250 17.87 -12.56 11.96
C LYS A 250 18.19 -11.60 13.11
N THR A 251 19.47 -11.42 13.40
CA THR A 251 19.95 -10.57 14.51
C THR A 251 19.34 -9.16 14.50
N TYR A 252 19.17 -8.55 13.30
CA TYR A 252 18.55 -7.23 13.19
C TYR A 252 17.06 -7.21 13.57
N GLN A 253 16.34 -8.32 13.33
CA GLN A 253 14.93 -8.46 13.70
C GLN A 253 14.78 -8.57 15.21
N ILE A 254 15.62 -9.40 15.84
CA ILE A 254 15.68 -9.54 17.30
C ILE A 254 15.95 -8.17 17.96
N LYS A 255 16.92 -7.41 17.43
CA LYS A 255 17.23 -6.06 17.93
C LYS A 255 16.03 -5.10 17.86
N ARG A 256 15.23 -5.16 16.79
CA ARG A 256 14.00 -4.34 16.65
C ARG A 256 12.92 -4.72 17.67
N PHE A 257 12.77 -6.01 17.99
CA PHE A 257 11.85 -6.45 19.04
C PHE A 257 12.29 -5.97 20.40
N ILE A 258 13.58 -6.15 20.76
CA ILE A 258 14.13 -5.70 22.02
C ILE A 258 14.01 -4.18 22.18
N SER A 259 14.32 -3.41 21.11
CA SER A 259 14.15 -1.94 21.13
C SER A 259 12.71 -1.50 21.33
N ALA A 260 11.72 -2.26 20.85
CA ALA A 260 10.31 -1.94 21.07
C ALA A 260 9.88 -2.23 22.51
N ILE A 261 10.42 -3.30 23.14
CA ILE A 261 10.11 -3.67 24.52
C ILE A 261 10.79 -2.69 25.50
N ASN A 262 12.09 -2.44 25.31
CA ASN A 262 12.86 -1.52 26.15
C ASN A 262 13.89 -0.73 25.34
N PRO A 263 13.53 0.45 24.79
CA PRO A 263 14.43 1.25 23.97
C PRO A 263 15.60 1.83 24.74
N PHE A 264 15.52 1.93 26.08
CA PHE A 264 16.53 2.54 26.91
C PHE A 264 17.72 1.63 27.24
N MET A 265 17.63 0.31 26.94
CA MET A 265 18.76 -0.61 27.08
C MET A 265 19.95 -0.22 26.18
N ASP A 266 19.68 0.31 24.99
CA ASP A 266 20.70 0.74 24.05
C ASP A 266 20.26 2.09 23.41
N GLN A 267 20.20 3.12 24.23
CA GLN A 267 19.64 4.43 23.87
C GLN A 267 20.40 5.18 22.77
N TYR A 268 21.67 4.86 22.54
CA TYR A 268 22.52 5.47 21.49
C TYR A 268 22.67 4.59 20.27
N GLY A 269 22.25 3.33 20.32
CA GLY A 269 22.29 2.37 19.23
C GLY A 269 20.90 2.02 18.71
N THR A 270 20.45 0.80 19.01
CA THR A 270 19.18 0.28 18.45
C THR A 270 17.93 0.99 18.94
N GLY A 271 17.93 1.55 20.16
CA GLY A 271 16.83 2.33 20.74
C GLY A 271 16.79 3.79 20.29
N TYR A 272 17.91 4.33 19.78
CA TYR A 272 18.04 5.76 19.44
C TYR A 272 16.92 6.27 18.52
N GLN A 273 16.56 5.47 17.53
CA GLN A 273 15.56 5.81 16.56
C GLN A 273 14.17 5.96 17.19
N LEU A 274 13.77 5.01 18.03
CA LEU A 274 12.48 5.07 18.74
C LEU A 274 12.45 6.22 19.75
N ILE A 275 13.50 6.37 20.56
CA ILE A 275 13.61 7.46 21.54
C ILE A 275 13.52 8.83 20.86
N SER A 276 14.23 9.02 19.74
CA SER A 276 14.16 10.26 18.97
C SER A 276 12.75 10.53 18.43
N GLY A 277 12.03 9.50 17.99
CA GLY A 277 10.63 9.61 17.58
C GLY A 277 9.72 10.04 18.73
N LEU A 278 9.84 9.40 19.90
CA LEU A 278 9.07 9.76 21.10
C LEU A 278 9.34 11.18 21.59
N ILE A 279 10.60 11.64 21.51
CA ILE A 279 10.94 13.03 21.84
C ILE A 279 10.29 14.00 20.85
N SER A 280 10.27 13.67 19.53
CA SER A 280 9.57 14.49 18.54
C SER A 280 8.08 14.62 18.86
N PHE A 281 7.41 13.53 19.26
CA PHE A 281 6.01 13.57 19.70
C PHE A 281 5.82 14.45 20.92
N ALA A 282 6.69 14.32 21.93
CA ALA A 282 6.60 15.09 23.17
C ALA A 282 6.84 16.60 22.93
N THR A 283 7.78 16.93 22.04
CA THR A 283 8.17 18.33 21.77
C THR A 283 7.24 19.04 20.79
N GLY A 284 6.46 18.30 19.99
CA GLY A 284 5.48 18.85 19.04
C GLY A 284 4.27 19.52 19.74
N GLY A 285 3.85 19.01 20.90
CA GLY A 285 2.68 19.53 21.61
C GLY A 285 1.42 19.55 20.74
N TRP A 286 0.51 20.50 20.99
CA TRP A 286 -0.75 20.61 20.26
C TRP A 286 -0.60 21.17 18.83
N PHE A 287 0.20 22.23 18.65
CA PHE A 287 0.28 22.99 17.40
C PHE A 287 1.61 22.84 16.66
N GLY A 288 2.57 22.11 17.24
CA GLY A 288 3.90 21.93 16.66
C GLY A 288 4.81 23.16 16.79
N LYS A 289 6.03 23.00 16.27
CA LYS A 289 7.05 24.06 16.23
C LYS A 289 6.98 24.94 14.97
N GLY A 290 6.05 24.66 14.09
CA GLY A 290 5.95 25.24 12.75
C GLY A 290 6.63 24.41 11.68
N LEU A 291 6.10 24.50 10.45
CA LEU A 291 6.62 23.78 9.29
C LEU A 291 8.10 24.15 9.06
N GLY A 292 8.94 23.14 8.86
CA GLY A 292 10.37 23.32 8.66
C GLY A 292 11.20 23.48 9.93
N ASN A 293 10.58 23.59 11.13
CA ASN A 293 11.26 23.90 12.39
C ASN A 293 11.50 22.68 13.31
N SER A 294 11.37 21.45 12.81
CA SER A 294 11.77 20.28 13.57
C SER A 294 13.26 20.35 13.92
N VAL A 295 13.60 20.19 15.21
CA VAL A 295 14.98 20.14 15.69
C VAL A 295 15.56 18.74 15.45
N ARG A 296 14.76 17.72 15.62
CA ARG A 296 15.21 16.32 15.52
C ARG A 296 15.75 15.96 14.15
N LYS A 297 15.23 16.50 13.06
CA LYS A 297 15.77 16.22 11.72
C LYS A 297 17.25 16.57 11.56
N TYR A 298 17.78 17.50 12.39
CA TYR A 298 19.20 17.91 12.37
C TYR A 298 20.09 17.09 13.32
N THR A 299 19.54 16.10 14.05
CA THR A 299 20.30 15.29 15.03
C THR A 299 20.68 13.91 14.48
N ASN A 300 21.01 13.78 13.20
CA ASN A 300 21.28 12.50 12.53
C ASN A 300 20.16 11.45 12.77
N PHE A 301 18.90 11.90 12.78
CA PHE A 301 17.75 11.03 13.00
C PHE A 301 17.60 10.02 11.84
N PRO A 302 17.83 8.71 12.08
CA PRO A 302 17.80 7.73 11.02
C PRO A 302 16.39 7.59 10.43
N ALA A 303 16.29 7.47 9.10
CA ALA A 303 15.03 7.25 8.37
C ALA A 303 13.95 8.33 8.65
N ALA A 304 14.34 9.57 9.01
CA ALA A 304 13.42 10.68 9.28
C ALA A 304 12.46 10.98 8.12
N SER A 305 12.91 10.85 6.87
CA SER A 305 12.09 11.08 5.67
C SER A 305 11.32 9.84 5.18
N THR A 306 11.59 8.66 5.73
CA THR A 306 10.96 7.38 5.35
C THR A 306 10.06 6.87 6.47
N ASP A 307 10.58 6.00 7.32
CA ASP A 307 9.80 5.27 8.33
C ASP A 307 9.33 6.15 9.49
N TYR A 308 10.13 7.17 9.86
CA TYR A 308 9.87 8.09 10.97
C TYR A 308 9.35 9.46 10.55
N ILE A 309 8.89 9.62 9.32
CA ILE A 309 8.36 10.91 8.85
C ILE A 309 7.20 11.41 9.70
N LEU A 310 6.40 10.51 10.28
CA LEU A 310 5.31 10.87 11.18
C LEU A 310 5.81 11.62 12.43
N ALA A 311 6.98 11.26 12.96
CA ALA A 311 7.58 11.97 14.08
C ALA A 311 7.91 13.42 13.71
N ILE A 312 8.43 13.63 12.49
CA ILE A 312 8.68 15.01 11.98
C ILE A 312 7.36 15.76 11.76
N VAL A 313 6.33 15.10 11.20
CA VAL A 313 4.99 15.69 11.02
C VAL A 313 4.45 16.20 12.37
N VAL A 314 4.54 15.36 13.43
CA VAL A 314 4.03 15.74 14.76
C VAL A 314 4.90 16.81 15.41
N GLU A 315 6.22 16.76 15.26
CA GLU A 315 7.09 17.82 15.81
C GLU A 315 6.81 19.18 15.15
N GLU A 316 6.55 19.21 13.82
CA GLU A 316 6.34 20.46 13.08
C GLU A 316 4.90 20.97 13.15
N LEU A 317 3.89 20.08 13.05
CA LEU A 317 2.47 20.45 12.96
C LEU A 317 1.67 20.13 14.22
N GLY A 318 2.27 19.50 15.20
CA GLY A 318 1.66 19.12 16.46
C GLY A 318 0.62 18.01 16.35
N PHE A 319 -0.09 17.80 17.45
CA PHE A 319 -1.16 16.82 17.54
C PHE A 319 -2.33 17.16 16.59
N VAL A 320 -2.61 18.46 16.35
CA VAL A 320 -3.62 18.92 15.40
C VAL A 320 -3.27 18.48 13.97
N GLY A 321 -2.00 18.62 13.55
CA GLY A 321 -1.53 18.15 12.25
C GLY A 321 -1.65 16.63 12.12
N PHE A 322 -1.34 15.88 13.16
CA PHE A 322 -1.52 14.43 13.21
C PHE A 322 -2.99 14.02 13.03
N ILE A 323 -3.91 14.64 13.78
CA ILE A 323 -5.35 14.37 13.64
C ILE A 323 -5.85 14.75 12.24
N GLY A 324 -5.40 15.88 11.69
CA GLY A 324 -5.72 16.26 10.31
C GLY A 324 -5.27 15.20 9.29
N LEU A 325 -4.07 14.67 9.44
CA LEU A 325 -3.55 13.60 8.61
C LEU A 325 -4.38 12.31 8.76
N LEU A 326 -4.69 11.90 10.00
CA LEU A 326 -5.55 10.74 10.27
C LEU A 326 -6.95 10.92 9.68
N ALA A 327 -7.50 12.14 9.71
CA ALA A 327 -8.81 12.42 9.13
C ALA A 327 -8.82 12.21 7.62
N VAL A 328 -7.75 12.59 6.89
CA VAL A 328 -7.65 12.35 5.45
C VAL A 328 -7.53 10.85 5.14
N TYR A 329 -6.70 10.10 5.87
CA TYR A 329 -6.63 8.64 5.73
C TYR A 329 -7.96 7.97 6.06
N GLY A 330 -8.58 8.35 7.18
CA GLY A 330 -9.88 7.83 7.60
C GLY A 330 -10.97 8.12 6.57
N PHE A 331 -10.94 9.31 5.96
CA PHE A 331 -11.86 9.65 4.88
C PHE A 331 -11.69 8.78 3.64
N ILE A 332 -10.44 8.52 3.20
CA ILE A 332 -10.17 7.61 2.07
C ILE A 332 -10.70 6.21 2.38
N ILE A 333 -10.36 5.66 3.55
CA ILE A 333 -10.82 4.34 4.00
C ILE A 333 -12.35 4.30 4.06
N PHE A 334 -12.98 5.33 4.64
CA PHE A 334 -14.44 5.44 4.73
C PHE A 334 -15.12 5.43 3.37
N VAL A 335 -14.61 6.20 2.41
CA VAL A 335 -15.19 6.23 1.05
C VAL A 335 -15.09 4.86 0.38
N LEU A 336 -13.93 4.19 0.45
CA LEU A 336 -13.73 2.86 -0.11
C LEU A 336 -14.68 1.82 0.52
N LEU A 337 -14.77 1.79 1.86
CA LEU A 337 -15.67 0.87 2.57
C LEU A 337 -17.14 1.19 2.33
N ARG A 338 -17.53 2.48 2.25
CA ARG A 338 -18.89 2.89 1.90
C ARG A 338 -19.34 2.33 0.55
N TYR A 339 -18.47 2.39 -0.48
CA TYR A 339 -18.78 1.78 -1.77
C TYR A 339 -18.78 0.26 -1.70
N ALA A 340 -17.84 -0.35 -0.98
CA ALA A 340 -17.80 -1.80 -0.80
C ALA A 340 -19.10 -2.34 -0.19
N MET A 341 -19.67 -1.64 0.82
CA MET A 341 -20.93 -2.03 1.45
C MET A 341 -22.15 -1.89 0.54
N LYS A 342 -22.11 -0.96 -0.43
CA LYS A 342 -23.22 -0.74 -1.38
C LYS A 342 -23.20 -1.71 -2.55
N MET A 343 -22.05 -2.31 -2.87
CA MET A 343 -21.91 -3.20 -4.01
C MET A 343 -22.40 -4.61 -3.69
N ARG A 344 -23.10 -5.22 -4.64
CA ARG A 344 -23.41 -6.66 -4.63
C ARG A 344 -22.29 -7.51 -5.23
N SER A 345 -21.53 -6.95 -6.18
CA SER A 345 -20.39 -7.62 -6.80
C SER A 345 -19.32 -7.95 -5.77
N GLU A 346 -19.06 -9.22 -5.51
CA GLU A 346 -18.04 -9.68 -4.56
C GLU A 346 -16.62 -9.30 -5.04
N LYS A 347 -16.36 -9.35 -6.35
CA LYS A 347 -15.08 -8.89 -6.93
C LYS A 347 -14.82 -7.42 -6.62
N GLY A 348 -15.84 -6.59 -6.83
CA GLY A 348 -15.75 -5.16 -6.53
C GLY A 348 -15.51 -4.93 -5.04
N ARG A 349 -16.26 -5.63 -4.18
CA ARG A 349 -16.10 -5.56 -2.72
C ARG A 349 -14.70 -5.93 -2.25
N ILE A 350 -14.16 -7.05 -2.74
CA ILE A 350 -12.80 -7.52 -2.39
C ILE A 350 -11.76 -6.46 -2.77
N ILE A 351 -11.84 -5.89 -3.97
CA ILE A 351 -10.89 -4.86 -4.42
C ILE A 351 -10.96 -3.62 -3.54
N LEU A 352 -12.17 -3.12 -3.24
CA LEU A 352 -12.33 -1.91 -2.42
C LEU A 352 -11.92 -2.14 -0.97
N VAL A 353 -12.30 -3.27 -0.37
CA VAL A 353 -11.87 -3.63 0.99
C VAL A 353 -10.36 -3.85 1.04
N GLY A 354 -9.78 -4.57 0.06
CA GLY A 354 -8.34 -4.77 -0.02
C GLY A 354 -7.56 -3.45 -0.13
N THR A 355 -8.06 -2.50 -0.93
CA THR A 355 -7.46 -1.15 -1.04
C THR A 355 -7.58 -0.38 0.28
N ALA A 356 -8.73 -0.43 0.94
CA ALA A 356 -8.93 0.20 2.25
C ALA A 356 -7.98 -0.40 3.30
N MET A 357 -7.83 -1.73 3.29
CA MET A 357 -6.89 -2.43 4.18
C MET A 357 -5.44 -2.09 3.87
N TYR A 358 -5.08 -1.86 2.61
CA TYR A 358 -3.74 -1.42 2.25
C TYR A 358 -3.40 -0.09 2.95
N PHE A 359 -4.30 0.90 2.96
CA PHE A 359 -4.13 2.14 3.72
C PHE A 359 -4.07 1.89 5.23
N LEU A 360 -5.03 1.15 5.76
CA LEU A 360 -5.19 0.94 7.20
C LEU A 360 -4.00 0.19 7.80
N VAL A 361 -3.52 -0.86 7.14
CA VAL A 361 -2.42 -1.68 7.64
C VAL A 361 -1.10 -0.90 7.60
N HIS A 362 -0.82 -0.16 6.52
CA HIS A 362 0.36 0.70 6.46
C HIS A 362 0.35 1.78 7.54
N MET A 363 -0.79 2.44 7.72
CA MET A 363 -0.98 3.43 8.78
C MET A 363 -0.74 2.81 10.16
N PHE A 364 -1.33 1.65 10.44
CA PHE A 364 -1.17 0.94 11.72
C PHE A 364 0.28 0.52 11.98
N PHE A 365 0.95 -0.08 10.99
CA PHE A 365 2.35 -0.50 11.14
C PHE A 365 3.30 0.68 11.28
N ASN A 366 3.07 1.78 10.57
CA ASN A 366 3.92 2.97 10.69
C ASN A 366 3.70 3.66 12.04
N ILE A 367 2.47 3.98 12.41
CA ILE A 367 2.16 4.63 13.70
C ILE A 367 2.64 3.74 14.85
N GLY A 368 2.30 2.45 14.83
CA GLY A 368 2.69 1.51 15.88
C GLY A 368 4.21 1.37 16.01
N GLY A 369 4.94 1.35 14.90
CA GLY A 369 6.41 1.29 14.91
C GLY A 369 7.07 2.55 15.44
N VAL A 370 6.56 3.73 15.07
CA VAL A 370 7.12 5.03 15.50
C VAL A 370 6.78 5.34 16.96
N THR A 371 5.66 4.82 17.47
CA THR A 371 5.25 4.97 18.88
C THR A 371 5.79 3.88 19.80
N GLY A 372 6.42 2.82 19.25
CA GLY A 372 6.91 1.69 20.02
C GLY A 372 5.83 0.69 20.44
N LEU A 373 4.59 0.84 19.95
CA LEU A 373 3.50 -0.12 20.21
C LEU A 373 3.79 -1.50 19.58
N ILE A 374 4.49 -1.50 18.45
CA ILE A 374 5.01 -2.69 17.77
C ILE A 374 6.45 -2.45 17.34
N PRO A 375 7.25 -3.51 17.08
CA PRO A 375 8.59 -3.34 16.52
C PRO A 375 8.55 -2.57 15.21
N LEU A 376 9.57 -1.76 14.96
CA LEU A 376 9.68 -1.04 13.69
C LEU A 376 9.79 -2.02 12.53
N THR A 377 8.78 -2.03 11.67
CA THR A 377 8.69 -2.94 10.53
C THR A 377 9.35 -2.40 9.26
N GLY A 378 9.70 -1.10 9.22
CA GLY A 378 10.19 -0.46 8.01
C GLY A 378 9.10 -0.19 6.96
N VAL A 379 7.84 -0.23 7.37
CA VAL A 379 6.68 0.04 6.49
C VAL A 379 6.45 1.56 6.43
N PRO A 380 6.55 2.18 5.22
CA PRO A 380 6.39 3.62 5.09
C PRO A 380 4.93 4.06 5.26
N LEU A 381 4.72 5.28 5.70
CA LEU A 381 3.42 5.93 5.70
C LEU A 381 3.06 6.33 4.27
N LEU A 382 2.05 5.66 3.69
CA LEU A 382 1.70 5.79 2.27
C LEU A 382 1.53 7.23 1.83
N MET A 383 2.12 7.61 0.70
CA MET A 383 2.06 8.93 0.08
C MET A 383 2.70 10.09 0.89
N VAL A 384 2.97 9.89 2.17
CA VAL A 384 3.60 10.90 3.04
C VAL A 384 5.11 10.67 3.16
N SER A 385 5.54 9.39 3.29
CA SER A 385 6.95 9.02 3.35
C SER A 385 7.65 9.11 1.99
N ALA A 386 8.97 9.24 2.01
CA ALA A 386 9.82 9.15 0.83
C ALA A 386 9.90 7.70 0.29
N GLY A 387 8.77 7.17 -0.16
CA GLY A 387 8.60 5.83 -0.69
C GLY A 387 8.10 5.87 -2.14
N GLY A 388 9.01 5.90 -3.11
CA GLY A 388 8.63 5.99 -4.53
C GLY A 388 7.74 4.83 -4.99
N SER A 389 8.13 3.59 -4.69
CA SER A 389 7.37 2.38 -5.07
C SER A 389 6.03 2.28 -4.35
N SER A 390 5.98 2.60 -3.05
CA SER A 390 4.74 2.57 -2.27
C SER A 390 3.74 3.64 -2.74
N THR A 391 4.24 4.85 -3.09
CA THR A 391 3.40 5.90 -3.68
C THR A 391 2.82 5.47 -5.02
N MET A 392 3.64 4.92 -5.93
CA MET A 392 3.17 4.45 -7.23
C MET A 392 2.17 3.30 -7.10
N SER A 393 2.45 2.32 -6.23
CA SER A 393 1.60 1.15 -6.05
C SER A 393 0.24 1.51 -5.44
N ILE A 394 0.20 2.32 -4.39
CA ILE A 394 -1.08 2.71 -3.79
C ILE A 394 -1.92 3.57 -4.73
N MET A 395 -1.31 4.48 -5.50
CA MET A 395 -2.00 5.24 -6.52
C MET A 395 -2.57 4.34 -7.62
N ALA A 396 -1.81 3.33 -8.07
CA ALA A 396 -2.29 2.32 -9.01
C ALA A 396 -3.48 1.53 -8.43
N CYS A 397 -3.40 1.11 -7.16
CA CYS A 397 -4.47 0.42 -6.45
C CYS A 397 -5.75 1.27 -6.36
N VAL A 398 -5.61 2.55 -6.01
CA VAL A 398 -6.74 3.51 -6.02
C VAL A 398 -7.28 3.73 -7.43
N GLY A 399 -6.44 3.73 -8.46
CA GLY A 399 -6.87 3.78 -9.86
C GLY A 399 -7.79 2.61 -10.23
N ILE A 400 -7.44 1.38 -9.82
CA ILE A 400 -8.29 0.19 -9.97
C ILE A 400 -9.60 0.36 -9.19
N SER A 401 -9.53 0.84 -7.95
CA SER A 401 -10.71 1.10 -7.12
C SER A 401 -11.64 2.13 -7.74
N GLN A 402 -11.11 3.21 -8.30
CA GLN A 402 -11.87 4.23 -9.03
C GLN A 402 -12.54 3.67 -10.30
N ALA A 403 -11.89 2.74 -11.01
CA ALA A 403 -12.52 2.04 -12.14
C ALA A 403 -13.72 1.20 -11.68
N VAL A 404 -13.58 0.49 -10.54
CA VAL A 404 -14.67 -0.28 -9.92
C VAL A 404 -15.83 0.62 -9.51
N ILE A 405 -15.54 1.73 -8.81
CA ILE A 405 -16.55 2.73 -8.40
C ILE A 405 -17.24 3.32 -9.63
N ALA A 406 -16.48 3.66 -10.67
CA ALA A 406 -17.02 4.19 -11.91
C ALA A 406 -17.96 3.21 -12.61
N SER A 407 -17.61 1.91 -12.65
CA SER A 407 -18.46 0.86 -13.21
C SER A 407 -19.74 0.66 -12.39
N TYR A 408 -19.66 0.76 -11.06
CA TYR A 408 -20.83 0.74 -10.18
C TYR A 408 -21.77 1.92 -10.46
N ARG A 409 -21.23 3.15 -10.50
CA ARG A 409 -22.02 4.37 -10.77
C ARG A 409 -22.66 4.39 -12.18
N ARG A 410 -22.08 3.67 -13.15
CA ARG A 410 -22.68 3.48 -14.48
C ARG A 410 -23.70 2.34 -14.54
N GLY A 411 -23.93 1.62 -13.45
CA GLY A 411 -24.82 0.46 -13.40
C GLY A 411 -24.31 -0.79 -14.13
N GLU A 412 -23.03 -0.84 -14.49
CA GLU A 412 -22.40 -1.99 -15.16
C GLU A 412 -22.21 -3.18 -14.20
N ILE A 413 -22.10 -2.88 -12.92
CA ILE A 413 -22.02 -3.82 -11.79
C ILE A 413 -22.99 -3.37 -10.69
N ARG A 414 -23.60 -4.34 -10.00
CA ARG A 414 -24.55 -4.09 -8.90
C ARG A 414 -23.95 -4.38 -7.54
#